data_7d98264c670da95be34ca69095f8ddb1
#
_entry.id   7d98264c670da95be34ca69095f8ddb1
#
_cell.length_a   1.000
_cell.length_b   1.000
_cell.length_c   1.000
_cell.angle_alpha   90.00
_cell.angle_beta   90.00
_cell.angle_gamma   90.00
#
_symmetry.space_group_name_H-M   'P 1'
#
loop_
_entity.id
_entity.type
_entity.pdbx_description
1 polymer ?
#
loop_
_entity_poly.entity_id
_entity_poly.type
_entity_poly.pdbx_seq_one_letter_code
_entity_poly.pdbx_strand_id
1 'polypeptide(L)'
;FFFQAEDGIRDAQESRGLGDVYKRQDYVHIYIKTGTTIDQLLNQVDSYLLNVDDFYVLAKRKKYNVKPGKYIINKGMSNNDIINTLRSNNITVNVTFNNINNLNDLAGKISNQIEADSISFLNSFKSDFFIEKGYDEENILSMYIPNSYNFFWNTSAEKFNERMFEEYTKFWQKNNRVEKANKIGLSKKEVMILASIVYEESKENIELHKIAGVYMNRLNENWKLQADPTVKFAAYQLDEYKNTIIRRVLNKHLKINSPYNTYKYFGLPPGIISMPSIQAIDAVINYEKHNYYFFAADPTNPGYHSFARSLSEHKRNARKFHNYLNSKGIKK
;
A
#
# COMPACT_ATOMS: atom_id res chain seq x y z
N PHE A 1 8.04 16.98 2.58
CA PHE A 1 6.62 16.64 2.40
C PHE A 1 6.15 15.79 3.58
N PHE A 2 6.04 16.44 4.72
CA PHE A 2 5.45 15.91 5.94
C PHE A 2 4.19 16.76 6.20
N PHE A 3 3.06 16.39 5.66
CA PHE A 3 1.76 16.96 6.08
C PHE A 3 0.67 16.07 5.48
N GLN A 4 0.27 15.03 6.21
CA GLN A 4 -1.04 14.35 6.12
C GLN A 4 -1.19 13.16 7.09
N ALA A 5 -0.18 12.86 7.92
CA ALA A 5 -0.27 11.80 8.94
C ALA A 5 -0.76 12.32 10.32
N GLU A 6 -0.93 13.62 10.49
CA GLU A 6 -1.28 14.20 11.80
C GLU A 6 -2.78 14.20 12.10
N ASP A 7 -3.66 14.20 11.09
CA ASP A 7 -5.09 14.33 11.35
C ASP A 7 -5.74 13.08 11.96
N GLY A 8 -5.27 11.88 11.60
CA GLY A 8 -5.80 10.63 12.16
C GLY A 8 -5.31 10.31 13.59
N ILE A 9 -4.13 10.82 13.98
CA ILE A 9 -3.56 10.63 15.32
C ILE A 9 -4.10 11.67 16.29
N ARG A 10 -4.42 12.85 15.82
CA ARG A 10 -5.07 13.91 16.62
C ARG A 10 -6.43 13.47 17.14
N ASP A 11 -7.26 12.81 16.33
CA ASP A 11 -8.59 12.36 16.75
C ASP A 11 -8.57 11.34 17.89
N ALA A 12 -7.48 10.56 18.05
CA ALA A 12 -7.36 9.55 19.12
C ALA A 12 -6.68 10.10 20.39
N GLN A 13 -5.84 11.13 20.30
CA GLN A 13 -5.14 11.73 21.45
C GLN A 13 -5.84 12.97 22.03
N GLU A 14 -6.67 13.64 21.26
CA GLU A 14 -7.39 14.85 21.70
C GLU A 14 -8.64 14.59 22.56
N SER A 15 -8.95 13.33 22.89
CA SER A 15 -10.09 13.02 23.77
C SER A 15 -9.95 13.53 25.22
N ARG A 16 -8.84 14.19 25.58
CA ARG A 16 -8.61 14.77 26.92
C ARG A 16 -8.64 16.30 26.99
N GLY A 17 -8.82 17.01 25.86
CA GLY A 17 -8.79 18.48 25.83
C GLY A 17 -9.88 19.14 25.01
N LEU A 18 -10.86 18.39 24.52
CA LEU A 18 -11.80 18.81 23.48
C LEU A 18 -13.07 19.51 23.92
N GLY A 19 -13.22 19.85 25.20
CA GLY A 19 -14.40 20.61 25.69
C GLY A 19 -14.67 21.96 24.98
N ASP A 20 -13.66 22.60 24.41
CA ASP A 20 -13.79 23.91 23.78
C ASP A 20 -13.80 23.90 22.24
N VAL A 21 -13.29 22.85 21.60
CA VAL A 21 -13.25 22.75 20.12
C VAL A 21 -14.59 22.31 19.54
N TYR A 22 -15.37 21.49 20.28
CA TYR A 22 -16.69 21.01 19.83
C TYR A 22 -17.80 22.05 19.81
N LYS A 23 -17.58 23.23 20.37
CA LYS A 23 -18.57 24.32 20.27
C LYS A 23 -18.82 24.84 18.85
N ARG A 24 -18.07 24.39 17.85
CA ARG A 24 -18.16 24.82 16.44
C ARG A 24 -18.55 23.73 15.43
N GLN A 25 -18.59 22.45 15.82
CA GLN A 25 -18.99 21.37 14.90
C GLN A 25 -20.46 20.99 15.16
N ASP A 26 -21.18 20.80 14.05
CA ASP A 26 -22.60 20.40 14.11
C ASP A 26 -22.75 18.88 14.35
N TYR A 27 -21.66 18.12 14.42
CA TYR A 27 -21.66 16.69 14.66
C TYR A 27 -20.37 16.22 15.34
N VAL A 28 -20.42 14.99 15.91
CA VAL A 28 -19.28 14.27 16.47
C VAL A 28 -19.23 12.83 15.93
N HIS A 29 -18.02 12.33 15.71
CA HIS A 29 -17.79 10.92 15.42
C HIS A 29 -17.60 10.12 16.71
N ILE A 30 -18.39 9.08 16.89
CA ILE A 30 -18.25 8.13 18.00
C ILE A 30 -17.72 6.80 17.48
N TYR A 31 -16.62 6.34 18.04
CA TYR A 31 -15.99 5.05 17.71
C TYR A 31 -16.23 4.09 18.89
N ILE A 32 -17.08 3.11 18.70
CA ILE A 32 -17.41 2.09 19.70
C ILE A 32 -16.61 0.84 19.41
N LYS A 33 -15.71 0.48 20.30
CA LYS A 33 -14.86 -0.71 20.16
C LYS A 33 -15.66 -2.01 20.30
N THR A 34 -15.16 -3.05 19.67
CA THR A 34 -15.68 -4.42 19.82
C THR A 34 -15.56 -4.84 21.30
N GLY A 35 -16.65 -5.36 21.87
CA GLY A 35 -16.72 -5.75 23.30
C GLY A 35 -16.99 -4.60 24.29
N THR A 36 -17.23 -3.35 23.80
CA THR A 36 -17.60 -2.24 24.68
C THR A 36 -18.89 -2.55 25.43
N THR A 37 -18.85 -2.41 26.77
CA THR A 37 -20.04 -2.54 27.64
C THR A 37 -20.89 -1.28 27.60
N ILE A 38 -22.14 -1.38 28.12
CA ILE A 38 -23.03 -0.22 28.19
C ILE A 38 -22.44 0.88 29.10
N ASP A 39 -21.81 0.52 30.21
CA ASP A 39 -21.21 1.49 31.14
C ASP A 39 -20.00 2.22 30.50
N GLN A 40 -19.20 1.49 29.73
CA GLN A 40 -18.10 2.10 28.97
C GLN A 40 -18.63 3.04 27.88
N LEU A 41 -19.73 2.68 27.21
CA LEU A 41 -20.38 3.53 26.24
C LEU A 41 -20.93 4.80 26.89
N LEU A 42 -21.62 4.69 28.05
CA LEU A 42 -22.14 5.83 28.80
C LEU A 42 -21.02 6.81 29.13
N ASN A 43 -19.90 6.34 29.67
CA ASN A 43 -18.73 7.18 29.94
C ASN A 43 -18.17 7.87 28.70
N GLN A 44 -18.23 7.19 27.54
CA GLN A 44 -17.74 7.76 26.27
C GLN A 44 -18.65 8.85 25.71
N VAL A 45 -19.98 8.73 25.91
CA VAL A 45 -20.96 9.65 25.32
C VAL A 45 -21.46 10.73 26.30
N ASP A 46 -21.11 10.65 27.59
CA ASP A 46 -21.58 11.55 28.66
C ASP A 46 -21.47 13.03 28.30
N SER A 47 -20.31 13.45 27.78
CA SER A 47 -20.05 14.85 27.38
C SER A 47 -20.90 15.35 26.20
N TYR A 48 -21.58 14.45 25.49
CA TYR A 48 -22.44 14.77 24.34
C TYR A 48 -23.93 14.69 24.66
N LEU A 49 -24.29 14.24 25.85
CA LEU A 49 -25.67 14.09 26.31
C LEU A 49 -26.04 15.22 27.25
N LEU A 50 -27.32 15.62 27.24
CA LEU A 50 -27.86 16.54 28.24
C LEU A 50 -27.98 15.87 29.60
N ASN A 51 -28.33 14.58 29.61
CA ASN A 51 -28.47 13.74 30.82
C ASN A 51 -28.18 12.29 30.45
N VAL A 52 -27.14 11.73 31.05
CA VAL A 52 -26.69 10.35 30.81
C VAL A 52 -27.62 9.32 31.43
N ASP A 53 -28.26 9.65 32.57
CA ASP A 53 -29.19 8.75 33.28
C ASP A 53 -30.45 8.52 32.44
N ASP A 54 -31.01 9.58 31.86
CA ASP A 54 -32.14 9.50 30.94
C ASP A 54 -31.83 8.66 29.69
N PHE A 55 -30.62 8.82 29.16
CA PHE A 55 -30.16 8.00 28.07
C PHE A 55 -30.08 6.53 28.49
N TYR A 56 -29.49 6.21 29.63
CA TYR A 56 -29.39 4.86 30.16
C TYR A 56 -30.76 4.19 30.35
N VAL A 57 -31.70 4.91 31.03
CA VAL A 57 -33.07 4.41 31.24
C VAL A 57 -33.76 4.10 29.90
N LEU A 58 -33.62 4.99 28.92
CA LEU A 58 -34.19 4.78 27.60
C LEU A 58 -33.52 3.63 26.83
N ALA A 59 -32.20 3.52 26.89
CA ALA A 59 -31.44 2.43 26.28
C ALA A 59 -31.87 1.07 26.84
N LYS A 60 -32.05 0.97 28.17
CA LYS A 60 -32.53 -0.24 28.86
C LYS A 60 -33.96 -0.58 28.46
N ARG A 61 -34.89 0.41 28.44
CA ARG A 61 -36.27 0.22 27.98
C ARG A 61 -36.34 -0.28 26.53
N LYS A 62 -35.46 0.21 25.66
CA LYS A 62 -35.35 -0.20 24.27
C LYS A 62 -34.58 -1.50 24.07
N LYS A 63 -34.10 -2.12 25.14
CA LYS A 63 -33.24 -3.32 25.07
C LYS A 63 -32.07 -3.10 24.09
N TYR A 64 -31.43 -1.93 24.20
CA TYR A 64 -30.29 -1.60 23.35
C TYR A 64 -29.09 -2.45 23.72
N ASN A 65 -28.54 -3.16 22.74
CA ASN A 65 -27.25 -3.85 22.84
C ASN A 65 -26.20 -2.98 22.16
N VAL A 66 -25.07 -2.74 22.82
CA VAL A 66 -23.96 -1.96 22.28
C VAL A 66 -23.44 -2.64 21.00
N LYS A 67 -23.38 -1.88 19.92
CA LYS A 67 -22.86 -2.33 18.62
C LYS A 67 -21.56 -1.60 18.34
N PRO A 68 -20.46 -2.33 18.06
CA PRO A 68 -19.19 -1.71 17.67
C PRO A 68 -19.31 -1.06 16.31
N GLY A 69 -18.54 0.02 16.09
CA GLY A 69 -18.52 0.72 14.81
C GLY A 69 -18.23 2.21 14.95
N LYS A 70 -18.32 2.91 13.82
CA LYS A 70 -18.23 4.38 13.73
C LYS A 70 -19.60 4.96 13.50
N TYR A 71 -19.97 5.98 14.28
CA TYR A 71 -21.27 6.63 14.23
C TYR A 71 -21.12 8.15 14.18
N ILE A 72 -22.13 8.83 13.63
CA ILE A 72 -22.22 10.29 13.65
C ILE A 72 -23.39 10.68 14.57
N ILE A 73 -23.10 11.50 15.58
CA ILE A 73 -24.09 12.12 16.41
C ILE A 73 -24.12 13.61 16.08
N ASN A 74 -25.26 14.09 15.59
CA ASN A 74 -25.46 15.49 15.25
C ASN A 74 -25.92 16.27 16.48
N LYS A 75 -25.56 17.56 16.53
CA LYS A 75 -26.04 18.48 17.53
C LYS A 75 -27.58 18.57 17.52
N GLY A 76 -28.19 18.50 18.69
CA GLY A 76 -29.65 18.57 18.84
C GLY A 76 -30.37 17.23 18.67
N MET A 77 -29.68 16.13 18.46
CA MET A 77 -30.29 14.79 18.50
C MET A 77 -30.86 14.50 19.88
N SER A 78 -32.08 13.95 19.93
CA SER A 78 -32.64 13.41 21.16
C SER A 78 -31.96 12.11 21.59
N ASN A 79 -32.03 11.70 22.86
CA ASN A 79 -31.55 10.40 23.33
C ASN A 79 -32.12 9.23 22.50
N ASN A 80 -33.40 9.40 22.04
CA ASN A 80 -34.01 8.40 21.17
C ASN A 80 -33.32 8.29 19.81
N ASP A 81 -32.97 9.40 19.20
CA ASP A 81 -32.31 9.46 17.90
C ASP A 81 -30.89 8.94 18.00
N ILE A 82 -30.18 9.29 19.09
CA ILE A 82 -28.83 8.75 19.34
C ILE A 82 -28.86 7.22 19.47
N ILE A 83 -29.78 6.65 20.28
CA ILE A 83 -29.89 5.19 20.40
C ILE A 83 -30.23 4.54 19.07
N ASN A 84 -31.13 5.14 18.28
CA ASN A 84 -31.47 4.60 16.96
C ASN A 84 -30.27 4.66 16.01
N THR A 85 -29.49 5.74 16.04
CA THR A 85 -28.26 5.89 15.27
C THR A 85 -27.25 4.80 15.67
N LEU A 86 -26.99 4.62 16.95
CA LEU A 86 -26.06 3.61 17.45
C LEU A 86 -26.52 2.15 17.20
N ARG A 87 -27.80 1.94 16.88
CA ARG A 87 -28.34 0.61 16.54
C ARG A 87 -28.12 0.21 15.08
N SER A 88 -28.15 1.14 14.16
CA SER A 88 -28.32 0.84 12.73
C SER A 88 -27.43 1.63 11.78
N ASN A 89 -26.89 2.77 12.18
CA ASN A 89 -26.21 3.70 11.29
C ASN A 89 -24.68 3.63 11.43
N ASN A 90 -24.11 2.40 11.56
CA ASN A 90 -22.66 2.22 11.48
C ASN A 90 -22.17 2.68 10.10
N ILE A 91 -21.25 3.63 10.07
CA ILE A 91 -20.70 4.21 8.84
C ILE A 91 -19.32 3.65 8.53
N THR A 92 -18.99 3.63 7.25
CA THR A 92 -17.68 3.17 6.80
C THR A 92 -16.62 4.24 6.96
N VAL A 93 -15.37 3.78 7.03
CA VAL A 93 -14.15 4.59 6.89
C VAL A 93 -13.50 4.26 5.55
N ASN A 94 -12.80 5.23 4.99
CA ASN A 94 -12.07 5.04 3.74
C ASN A 94 -10.63 4.64 4.07
N VAL A 95 -10.32 3.35 3.96
CA VAL A 95 -8.99 2.79 4.21
C VAL A 95 -8.14 2.92 2.94
N THR A 96 -7.06 3.70 3.03
CA THR A 96 -6.16 3.96 1.90
C THR A 96 -4.77 3.44 2.18
N PHE A 97 -4.22 2.68 1.24
CA PHE A 97 -2.82 2.25 1.29
C PHE A 97 -2.19 2.27 -0.11
N ASN A 98 -0.93 2.69 -0.16
CA ASN A 98 -0.06 2.74 -1.33
C ASN A 98 1.39 2.79 -0.86
N ASN A 99 2.34 2.59 -1.76
CA ASN A 99 3.78 2.69 -1.47
C ASN A 99 4.23 1.84 -0.27
N ILE A 100 3.73 0.62 -0.18
CA ILE A 100 4.04 -0.32 0.90
C ILE A 100 5.22 -1.19 0.47
N ASN A 101 6.22 -1.35 1.35
CA ASN A 101 7.42 -2.12 1.05
C ASN A 101 7.41 -3.53 1.65
N ASN A 102 6.65 -3.74 2.74
CA ASN A 102 6.58 -5.02 3.45
C ASN A 102 5.27 -5.15 4.24
N LEU A 103 5.03 -6.34 4.79
CA LEU A 103 3.80 -6.63 5.55
C LEU A 103 3.69 -5.85 6.86
N ASN A 104 4.82 -5.48 7.51
CA ASN A 104 4.79 -4.65 8.72
C ASN A 104 4.29 -3.24 8.40
N ASP A 105 4.78 -2.65 7.30
CA ASP A 105 4.32 -1.34 6.82
C ASP A 105 2.81 -1.39 6.48
N LEU A 106 2.36 -2.47 5.83
CA LEU A 106 0.94 -2.66 5.50
C LEU A 106 0.09 -2.75 6.76
N ALA A 107 0.48 -3.62 7.71
CA ALA A 107 -0.22 -3.78 8.98
C ALA A 107 -0.32 -2.45 9.75
N GLY A 108 0.79 -1.73 9.87
CA GLY A 108 0.83 -0.41 10.51
C GLY A 108 -0.04 0.63 9.81
N LYS A 109 -0.02 0.65 8.47
CA LYS A 109 -0.83 1.59 7.69
C LYS A 109 -2.33 1.35 7.82
N ILE A 110 -2.76 0.08 7.86
CA ILE A 110 -4.18 -0.27 7.99
C ILE A 110 -4.66 -0.06 9.42
N SER A 111 -3.88 -0.49 10.43
CA SER A 111 -4.25 -0.39 11.85
C SER A 111 -4.46 1.05 12.34
N ASN A 112 -3.86 2.03 11.67
CA ASN A 112 -4.10 3.45 11.95
C ASN A 112 -5.46 3.95 11.42
N GLN A 113 -6.20 3.14 10.66
CA GLN A 113 -7.44 3.58 9.99
C GLN A 113 -8.68 2.79 10.43
N ILE A 114 -8.50 1.61 11.05
CA ILE A 114 -9.58 0.76 11.56
C ILE A 114 -9.26 0.26 12.99
N GLU A 115 -10.20 -0.45 13.62
CA GLU A 115 -10.07 -0.93 15.00
C GLU A 115 -9.00 -2.01 15.18
N ALA A 116 -8.85 -2.91 14.18
CA ALA A 116 -7.90 -4.01 14.26
C ALA A 116 -6.45 -3.48 14.31
N ASP A 117 -5.68 -3.94 15.29
CA ASP A 117 -4.29 -3.52 15.48
C ASP A 117 -3.30 -4.21 14.53
N SER A 118 -2.07 -3.70 14.49
CA SER A 118 -1.03 -4.24 13.61
C SER A 118 -0.65 -5.68 13.96
N ILE A 119 -0.74 -6.09 15.23
CA ILE A 119 -0.42 -7.45 15.67
C ILE A 119 -1.46 -8.43 15.11
N SER A 120 -2.73 -8.07 15.18
CA SER A 120 -3.83 -8.86 14.58
C SER A 120 -3.62 -9.06 13.09
N PHE A 121 -3.19 -8.02 12.35
CA PHE A 121 -2.85 -8.15 10.93
C PHE A 121 -1.66 -9.07 10.70
N LEU A 122 -0.55 -8.90 11.44
CA LEU A 122 0.64 -9.74 11.28
C LEU A 122 0.34 -11.23 11.58
N ASN A 123 -0.52 -11.51 12.56
CA ASN A 123 -0.97 -12.87 12.84
C ASN A 123 -1.88 -13.40 11.72
N SER A 124 -2.79 -12.59 11.19
CA SER A 124 -3.71 -12.99 10.13
C SER A 124 -3.00 -13.32 8.81
N PHE A 125 -1.83 -12.70 8.52
CA PHE A 125 -1.03 -13.03 7.34
C PHE A 125 -0.45 -14.45 7.37
N LYS A 126 -0.38 -15.09 8.53
CA LYS A 126 0.08 -16.48 8.72
C LYS A 126 -1.05 -17.51 8.71
N SER A 127 -2.28 -17.08 8.44
CA SER A 127 -3.46 -17.95 8.45
C SER A 127 -3.50 -18.89 7.24
N ASP A 128 -4.17 -20.04 7.42
CA ASP A 128 -4.42 -21.02 6.35
C ASP A 128 -5.12 -20.42 5.13
N PHE A 129 -5.90 -19.35 5.34
CA PHE A 129 -6.55 -18.61 4.25
C PHE A 129 -5.59 -18.26 3.10
N PHE A 130 -4.40 -17.74 3.43
CA PHE A 130 -3.43 -17.37 2.40
C PHE A 130 -2.77 -18.59 1.77
N ILE A 131 -2.43 -19.60 2.58
CA ILE A 131 -1.83 -20.86 2.12
C ILE A 131 -2.75 -21.55 1.12
N GLU A 132 -4.04 -21.66 1.41
CA GLU A 132 -5.06 -22.23 0.53
C GLU A 132 -5.23 -21.47 -0.78
N LYS A 133 -4.94 -20.16 -0.80
CA LYS A 133 -4.97 -19.31 -2.00
C LYS A 133 -3.63 -19.29 -2.75
N GLY A 134 -2.62 -20.05 -2.28
CA GLY A 134 -1.31 -20.15 -2.92
C GLY A 134 -0.37 -18.98 -2.60
N TYR A 135 -0.57 -18.31 -1.46
CA TYR A 135 0.28 -17.23 -0.97
C TYR A 135 1.12 -17.70 0.22
N ASP A 136 2.34 -17.16 0.30
CA ASP A 136 3.28 -17.30 1.40
C ASP A 136 3.80 -15.91 1.84
N GLU A 137 4.60 -15.84 2.90
CA GLU A 137 5.12 -14.57 3.43
C GLU A 137 5.84 -13.70 2.39
N GLU A 138 6.49 -14.31 1.39
CA GLU A 138 7.25 -13.60 0.35
C GLU A 138 6.34 -12.94 -0.69
N ASN A 139 5.13 -13.48 -0.89
CA ASN A 139 4.26 -13.04 -1.99
C ASN A 139 2.88 -12.53 -1.58
N ILE A 140 2.48 -12.66 -0.30
CA ILE A 140 1.20 -12.13 0.22
C ILE A 140 0.99 -10.65 -0.18
N LEU A 141 2.03 -9.82 -0.09
CA LEU A 141 1.91 -8.39 -0.41
C LEU A 141 1.45 -8.15 -1.86
N SER A 142 1.69 -9.08 -2.77
CA SER A 142 1.25 -8.99 -4.17
C SER A 142 -0.27 -9.12 -4.36
N MET A 143 -1.00 -9.61 -3.34
CA MET A 143 -2.45 -9.68 -3.36
C MET A 143 -3.10 -8.30 -3.12
N TYR A 144 -2.41 -7.39 -2.47
CA TYR A 144 -2.99 -6.09 -2.11
C TYR A 144 -2.81 -5.09 -3.25
N ILE A 145 -3.92 -4.67 -3.85
CA ILE A 145 -3.91 -3.65 -4.91
C ILE A 145 -4.01 -2.26 -4.24
N PRO A 146 -3.06 -1.34 -4.52
CA PRO A 146 -3.09 -0.01 -3.91
C PRO A 146 -4.31 0.77 -4.36
N ASN A 147 -5.13 1.18 -3.41
CA ASN A 147 -6.35 1.97 -3.64
C ASN A 147 -6.91 2.46 -2.29
N SER A 148 -8.09 3.09 -2.37
CA SER A 148 -8.93 3.42 -1.23
C SER A 148 -10.16 2.52 -1.22
N TYR A 149 -10.44 1.92 -0.07
CA TYR A 149 -11.52 0.94 0.11
C TYR A 149 -12.40 1.32 1.29
N ASN A 150 -13.71 1.22 1.13
CA ASN A 150 -14.64 1.46 2.24
C ASN A 150 -14.79 0.22 3.11
N PHE A 151 -14.48 0.36 4.40
CA PHE A 151 -14.65 -0.66 5.43
C PHE A 151 -15.46 -0.10 6.60
N PHE A 152 -16.15 -0.97 7.32
CA PHE A 152 -16.57 -0.60 8.66
C PHE A 152 -15.35 -0.47 9.57
N TRP A 153 -15.36 0.55 10.43
CA TRP A 153 -14.20 0.82 11.29
C TRP A 153 -13.84 -0.41 12.18
N ASN A 154 -14.82 -1.18 12.61
CA ASN A 154 -14.66 -2.39 13.40
C ASN A 154 -14.43 -3.68 12.59
N THR A 155 -13.94 -3.58 11.36
CA THR A 155 -13.60 -4.75 10.53
C THR A 155 -12.38 -5.45 11.12
N SER A 156 -12.46 -6.79 11.34
CA SER A 156 -11.33 -7.58 11.80
C SER A 156 -10.26 -7.76 10.72
N ALA A 157 -9.04 -8.12 11.11
CA ALA A 157 -7.93 -8.36 10.18
C ALA A 157 -8.26 -9.48 9.17
N GLU A 158 -8.93 -10.56 9.60
CA GLU A 158 -9.33 -11.68 8.75
C GLU A 158 -10.34 -11.23 7.69
N LYS A 159 -11.42 -10.55 8.11
CA LYS A 159 -12.44 -10.01 7.18
C LYS A 159 -11.87 -8.98 6.22
N PHE A 160 -10.89 -8.19 6.68
CA PHE A 160 -10.18 -7.28 5.82
C PHE A 160 -9.43 -8.04 4.71
N ASN A 161 -8.68 -9.08 5.08
CA ASN A 161 -7.92 -9.90 4.14
C ASN A 161 -8.82 -10.63 3.14
N GLU A 162 -9.93 -11.21 3.59
CA GLU A 162 -10.94 -11.84 2.73
C GLU A 162 -11.45 -10.84 1.68
N ARG A 163 -11.82 -9.64 2.13
CA ARG A 163 -12.29 -8.58 1.23
C ARG A 163 -11.20 -8.13 0.26
N MET A 164 -9.94 -8.04 0.69
CA MET A 164 -8.83 -7.67 -0.19
C MET A 164 -8.59 -8.73 -1.26
N PHE A 165 -8.75 -10.01 -0.93
CA PHE A 165 -8.69 -11.08 -1.93
C PHE A 165 -9.83 -10.99 -2.97
N GLU A 166 -11.05 -10.63 -2.55
CA GLU A 166 -12.14 -10.35 -3.48
C GLU A 166 -11.82 -9.18 -4.41
N GLU A 167 -11.28 -8.08 -3.86
CA GLU A 167 -10.90 -6.90 -4.65
C GLU A 167 -9.74 -7.22 -5.61
N TYR A 168 -8.76 -8.03 -5.19
CA TYR A 168 -7.72 -8.56 -6.07
C TYR A 168 -8.32 -9.39 -7.21
N THR A 169 -9.26 -10.25 -6.91
CA THR A 169 -9.93 -11.09 -7.93
C THR A 169 -10.70 -10.23 -8.93
N LYS A 170 -11.48 -9.26 -8.46
CA LYS A 170 -12.20 -8.28 -9.30
C LYS A 170 -11.24 -7.45 -10.16
N PHE A 171 -10.12 -7.01 -9.58
CA PHE A 171 -9.11 -6.24 -10.29
C PHE A 171 -8.56 -7.00 -11.51
N TRP A 172 -8.23 -8.28 -11.33
CA TRP A 172 -7.70 -9.10 -12.41
C TRP A 172 -8.74 -9.45 -13.47
N GLN A 173 -10.00 -9.61 -13.10
CA GLN A 173 -11.09 -9.84 -14.05
C GLN A 173 -11.43 -8.61 -14.89
N LYS A 174 -11.23 -7.41 -14.32
CA LYS A 174 -11.55 -6.15 -15.00
C LYS A 174 -10.51 -5.83 -16.09
N ASN A 175 -10.98 -5.24 -17.21
CA ASN A 175 -10.16 -4.77 -18.34
C ASN A 175 -9.34 -5.88 -19.03
N ASN A 176 -9.82 -7.14 -18.96
CA ASN A 176 -9.20 -8.32 -19.55
C ASN A 176 -7.74 -8.51 -19.10
N ARG A 177 -7.42 -8.18 -17.82
CA ARG A 177 -6.06 -8.24 -17.31
C ARG A 177 -5.49 -9.65 -17.29
N VAL A 178 -6.34 -10.65 -16.98
CA VAL A 178 -5.92 -12.06 -16.99
C VAL A 178 -5.51 -12.49 -18.41
N GLU A 179 -6.36 -12.21 -19.41
CA GLU A 179 -6.10 -12.56 -20.80
C GLU A 179 -4.83 -11.85 -21.32
N LYS A 180 -4.65 -10.59 -20.97
CA LYS A 180 -3.46 -9.82 -21.34
C LYS A 180 -2.20 -10.39 -20.71
N ALA A 181 -2.22 -10.77 -19.43
CA ALA A 181 -1.11 -11.42 -18.74
C ALA A 181 -0.76 -12.74 -19.42
N ASN A 182 -1.75 -13.60 -19.69
CA ASN A 182 -1.56 -14.87 -20.39
C ASN A 182 -0.98 -14.66 -21.79
N LYS A 183 -1.43 -13.65 -22.53
CA LYS A 183 -0.93 -13.33 -23.89
C LYS A 183 0.54 -12.96 -23.91
N ILE A 184 1.07 -12.39 -22.85
CA ILE A 184 2.50 -12.08 -22.72
C ILE A 184 3.29 -13.17 -22.01
N GLY A 185 2.67 -14.32 -21.68
CA GLY A 185 3.32 -15.48 -21.07
C GLY A 185 3.61 -15.32 -19.57
N LEU A 186 2.96 -14.39 -18.87
CA LEU A 186 3.16 -14.15 -17.45
C LEU A 186 1.91 -14.52 -16.63
N SER A 187 2.10 -15.18 -15.51
CA SER A 187 1.08 -15.33 -14.47
C SER A 187 0.78 -14.00 -13.78
N LYS A 188 -0.35 -13.91 -13.07
CA LYS A 188 -0.69 -12.72 -12.26
C LYS A 188 0.43 -12.36 -11.28
N LYS A 189 1.02 -13.36 -10.62
CA LYS A 189 2.14 -13.18 -9.68
C LYS A 189 3.36 -12.58 -10.39
N GLU A 190 3.76 -13.12 -11.52
CA GLU A 190 4.90 -12.62 -12.30
C GLU A 190 4.68 -11.20 -12.82
N VAL A 191 3.46 -10.87 -13.24
CA VAL A 191 3.10 -9.48 -13.59
C VAL A 191 3.29 -8.55 -12.40
N MET A 192 2.83 -8.93 -11.20
CA MET A 192 3.01 -8.11 -9.98
C MET A 192 4.50 -7.93 -9.65
N ILE A 193 5.30 -8.99 -9.77
CA ILE A 193 6.74 -8.94 -9.53
C ILE A 193 7.42 -7.96 -10.52
N LEU A 194 7.17 -8.13 -11.81
CA LEU A 194 7.75 -7.24 -12.82
C LEU A 194 7.26 -5.79 -12.66
N ALA A 195 5.98 -5.61 -12.35
CA ALA A 195 5.40 -4.29 -12.10
C ALA A 195 6.04 -3.58 -10.91
N SER A 196 6.43 -4.32 -9.85
CA SER A 196 7.14 -3.74 -8.72
C SER A 196 8.53 -3.22 -9.10
N ILE A 197 9.21 -3.91 -10.01
CA ILE A 197 10.51 -3.48 -10.57
C ILE A 197 10.32 -2.22 -11.42
N VAL A 198 9.37 -2.26 -12.37
CA VAL A 198 9.06 -1.14 -13.27
C VAL A 198 8.66 0.11 -12.48
N TYR A 199 7.87 -0.05 -11.40
CA TYR A 199 7.44 1.05 -10.53
C TYR A 199 8.60 1.74 -9.79
N GLU A 200 9.63 0.97 -9.41
CA GLU A 200 10.81 1.51 -8.73
C GLU A 200 11.82 2.14 -9.69
N GLU A 201 11.76 1.86 -10.99
CA GLU A 201 12.65 2.46 -11.99
C GLU A 201 12.25 3.89 -12.36
N SER A 202 10.96 4.18 -12.45
CA SER A 202 10.50 5.51 -12.85
C SER A 202 9.24 5.94 -12.11
N LYS A 203 9.17 7.22 -11.78
CA LYS A 203 7.93 7.87 -11.29
C LYS A 203 7.10 8.49 -12.43
N GLU A 204 7.63 8.48 -13.65
CA GLU A 204 6.97 9.02 -14.85
C GLU A 204 6.10 7.94 -15.51
N ASN A 205 4.80 8.01 -15.28
CA ASN A 205 3.84 7.01 -15.77
C ASN A 205 3.93 6.76 -17.28
N ILE A 206 4.31 7.78 -18.07
CA ILE A 206 4.42 7.69 -19.53
C ILE A 206 5.51 6.70 -19.96
N GLU A 207 6.59 6.56 -19.17
CA GLU A 207 7.70 5.66 -19.49
C GLU A 207 7.50 4.23 -19.04
N LEU A 208 6.57 3.96 -18.13
CA LEU A 208 6.39 2.62 -17.52
C LEU A 208 6.18 1.53 -18.59
N HIS A 209 5.41 1.81 -19.66
CA HIS A 209 5.18 0.86 -20.76
C HIS A 209 6.46 0.53 -21.52
N LYS A 210 7.31 1.53 -21.73
CA LYS A 210 8.59 1.38 -22.43
C LYS A 210 9.63 0.66 -21.57
N ILE A 211 9.70 1.00 -20.27
CA ILE A 211 10.57 0.30 -19.30
C ILE A 211 10.14 -1.16 -19.17
N ALA A 212 8.84 -1.43 -19.06
CA ALA A 212 8.30 -2.79 -19.06
C ALA A 212 8.72 -3.56 -20.34
N GLY A 213 8.68 -2.89 -21.50
CA GLY A 213 9.15 -3.46 -22.77
C GLY A 213 10.63 -3.86 -22.76
N VAL A 214 11.51 -3.05 -22.13
CA VAL A 214 12.93 -3.43 -21.96
C VAL A 214 13.06 -4.70 -21.14
N TYR A 215 12.37 -4.82 -20.03
CA TYR A 215 12.45 -6.01 -19.18
C TYR A 215 11.81 -7.23 -19.83
N MET A 216 10.71 -7.06 -20.56
CA MET A 216 10.12 -8.16 -21.34
C MET A 216 11.06 -8.65 -22.44
N ASN A 217 11.78 -7.76 -23.14
CA ASN A 217 12.79 -8.17 -24.11
C ASN A 217 13.90 -8.98 -23.44
N ARG A 218 14.38 -8.55 -22.26
CA ARG A 218 15.41 -9.29 -21.51
C ARG A 218 14.93 -10.66 -21.04
N LEU A 219 13.69 -10.76 -20.54
CA LEU A 219 13.08 -12.03 -20.13
C LEU A 219 12.95 -12.99 -21.31
N ASN A 220 12.46 -12.53 -22.44
CA ASN A 220 12.26 -13.34 -23.65
C ASN A 220 13.58 -13.88 -24.23
N GLU A 221 14.67 -13.13 -24.11
CA GLU A 221 16.01 -13.51 -24.57
C GLU A 221 16.84 -14.21 -23.47
N ASN A 222 16.20 -14.55 -22.34
CA ASN A 222 16.88 -15.13 -21.18
C ASN A 222 18.11 -14.33 -20.71
N TRP A 223 17.97 -12.99 -20.68
CA TRP A 223 18.95 -12.10 -20.11
C TRP A 223 18.64 -11.81 -18.64
N LYS A 224 19.68 -11.53 -17.87
CA LYS A 224 19.52 -11.01 -16.51
C LYS A 224 18.83 -9.64 -16.55
N LEU A 225 17.86 -9.40 -15.65
CA LEU A 225 17.14 -8.11 -15.63
C LEU A 225 18.05 -6.94 -15.25
N GLN A 226 19.05 -7.18 -14.37
CA GLN A 226 20.02 -6.16 -13.93
C GLN A 226 19.33 -4.85 -13.49
N ALA A 227 18.28 -5.00 -12.70
CA ALA A 227 17.51 -3.90 -12.15
C ALA A 227 18.09 -3.44 -10.79
N ASP A 228 18.57 -2.21 -10.70
CA ASP A 228 19.14 -1.65 -9.47
C ASP A 228 18.18 -1.70 -8.27
N PRO A 229 16.85 -1.47 -8.42
CA PRO A 229 15.90 -1.59 -7.32
C PRO A 229 15.90 -2.97 -6.65
N THR A 230 16.08 -4.04 -7.41
CA THR A 230 16.13 -5.42 -6.87
C THR A 230 17.37 -5.64 -6.00
N VAL A 231 18.48 -5.01 -6.35
CA VAL A 231 19.72 -5.04 -5.56
C VAL A 231 19.57 -4.24 -4.28
N LYS A 232 18.94 -3.07 -4.34
CA LYS A 232 18.63 -2.28 -3.14
C LYS A 232 17.74 -3.06 -2.18
N PHE A 233 16.68 -3.69 -2.70
CA PHE A 233 15.80 -4.55 -1.91
C PHE A 233 16.60 -5.68 -1.25
N ALA A 234 17.44 -6.41 -2.02
CA ALA A 234 18.29 -7.47 -1.49
C ALA A 234 19.25 -6.97 -0.40
N ALA A 235 19.80 -5.77 -0.57
CA ALA A 235 20.67 -5.16 0.44
C ALA A 235 19.91 -4.85 1.74
N TYR A 236 18.72 -4.26 1.66
CA TYR A 236 17.92 -3.92 2.85
C TYR A 236 17.42 -5.13 3.65
N GLN A 237 17.50 -6.35 3.09
CA GLN A 237 17.28 -7.58 3.87
C GLN A 237 18.46 -7.94 4.79
N LEU A 238 19.63 -7.31 4.61
CA LEU A 238 20.83 -7.54 5.42
C LEU A 238 20.92 -6.51 6.56
N ASP A 239 21.29 -6.96 7.75
CA ASP A 239 21.35 -6.10 8.95
C ASP A 239 22.29 -4.89 8.77
N GLU A 240 23.38 -5.06 8.01
CA GLU A 240 24.33 -3.98 7.74
C GLU A 240 23.75 -2.78 6.97
N TYR A 241 22.61 -2.97 6.26
CA TYR A 241 21.98 -1.93 5.45
C TYR A 241 20.64 -1.45 5.99
N LYS A 242 20.05 -2.07 7.02
CA LYS A 242 18.71 -1.74 7.54
C LYS A 242 18.51 -0.26 7.86
N ASN A 243 19.57 0.39 8.39
CA ASN A 243 19.52 1.80 8.81
C ASN A 243 20.32 2.71 7.85
N THR A 244 20.58 2.27 6.62
CA THR A 244 21.36 3.05 5.65
C THR A 244 20.47 3.47 4.49
N ILE A 245 20.77 4.62 3.88
CA ILE A 245 20.11 5.06 2.64
C ILE A 245 21.03 4.75 1.47
N ILE A 246 20.69 3.72 0.70
CA ILE A 246 21.43 3.38 -0.53
C ILE A 246 20.91 4.28 -1.66
N ARG A 247 21.57 5.44 -1.84
CA ARG A 247 21.25 6.38 -2.92
C ARG A 247 21.66 5.82 -4.28
N ARG A 248 22.77 5.07 -4.35
CA ARG A 248 23.33 4.48 -5.55
C ARG A 248 23.80 3.05 -5.29
N VAL A 249 23.48 2.14 -6.23
CA VAL A 249 24.02 0.77 -6.22
C VAL A 249 25.51 0.82 -6.59
N LEU A 250 26.33 0.21 -5.76
CA LEU A 250 27.80 0.10 -5.93
C LEU A 250 28.18 -1.36 -6.23
N ASN A 251 29.40 -1.58 -6.74
CA ASN A 251 29.90 -2.93 -7.07
C ASN A 251 29.82 -3.92 -5.88
N LYS A 252 29.96 -3.45 -4.64
CA LYS A 252 29.79 -4.29 -3.46
C LYS A 252 28.35 -4.83 -3.33
N HIS A 253 27.35 -4.01 -3.67
CA HIS A 253 25.92 -4.40 -3.62
C HIS A 253 25.60 -5.43 -4.71
N LEU A 254 26.19 -5.31 -5.91
CA LEU A 254 26.01 -6.28 -7.01
C LEU A 254 26.49 -7.70 -6.66
N LYS A 255 27.35 -7.83 -5.63
CA LYS A 255 27.88 -9.11 -5.15
C LYS A 255 26.98 -9.80 -4.12
N ILE A 256 25.95 -9.13 -3.60
CA ILE A 256 25.03 -9.69 -2.60
C ILE A 256 24.43 -10.98 -3.12
N ASN A 257 24.53 -12.05 -2.31
CA ASN A 257 23.97 -13.35 -2.63
C ASN A 257 22.52 -13.44 -2.14
N SER A 258 21.60 -13.01 -2.98
CA SER A 258 20.16 -13.04 -2.71
C SER A 258 19.42 -13.41 -4.00
N PRO A 259 18.37 -14.23 -3.94
CA PRO A 259 17.54 -14.57 -5.11
C PRO A 259 16.86 -13.32 -5.71
N TYR A 260 16.77 -12.24 -4.97
CA TYR A 260 16.29 -10.95 -5.48
C TYR A 260 17.34 -10.20 -6.32
N ASN A 261 18.62 -10.58 -6.28
CA ASN A 261 19.67 -9.88 -7.03
C ASN A 261 19.65 -10.26 -8.51
N THR A 262 18.95 -9.49 -9.33
CA THR A 262 18.81 -9.74 -10.78
C THR A 262 20.07 -9.46 -11.61
N TYR A 263 21.19 -9.04 -10.98
CA TYR A 263 22.53 -9.06 -11.60
C TYR A 263 23.19 -10.45 -11.50
N LYS A 264 22.78 -11.25 -10.50
CA LYS A 264 23.35 -12.60 -10.30
C LYS A 264 22.44 -13.68 -10.89
N TYR A 265 21.14 -13.56 -10.71
CA TYR A 265 20.16 -14.59 -11.08
C TYR A 265 19.38 -14.16 -12.32
N PHE A 266 18.98 -15.15 -13.12
CA PHE A 266 18.16 -14.98 -14.31
C PHE A 266 16.67 -14.97 -13.94
N GLY A 267 15.86 -14.38 -14.80
CA GLY A 267 14.41 -14.33 -14.63
C GLY A 267 13.95 -13.31 -13.59
N LEU A 268 12.70 -13.48 -13.16
CA LEU A 268 12.10 -12.67 -12.14
C LEU A 268 12.56 -13.11 -10.73
N PRO A 269 12.65 -12.17 -9.76
CA PRO A 269 12.89 -12.54 -8.37
C PRO A 269 11.68 -13.31 -7.79
N PRO A 270 11.82 -13.95 -6.60
CA PRO A 270 10.77 -14.82 -6.05
C PRO A 270 9.49 -14.06 -5.64
N GLY A 271 9.60 -12.78 -5.34
CA GLY A 271 8.48 -11.93 -4.90
C GLY A 271 8.62 -10.47 -5.35
N ILE A 272 7.62 -9.66 -5.02
CA ILE A 272 7.64 -8.22 -5.29
C ILE A 272 8.67 -7.52 -4.39
N ILE A 273 9.25 -6.43 -4.87
CA ILE A 273 10.21 -5.61 -4.10
C ILE A 273 9.56 -4.39 -3.44
N SER A 274 8.38 -4.04 -3.89
CA SER A 274 7.50 -3.00 -3.34
C SER A 274 6.10 -3.20 -3.89
N MET A 275 5.07 -2.59 -3.29
CA MET A 275 3.71 -2.60 -3.83
C MET A 275 3.66 -1.75 -5.11
N PRO A 276 3.42 -2.37 -6.29
CA PRO A 276 3.37 -1.61 -7.55
C PRO A 276 2.10 -0.78 -7.64
N SER A 277 2.16 0.37 -8.31
CA SER A 277 0.96 1.12 -8.67
C SER A 277 0.12 0.36 -9.71
N ILE A 278 -1.19 0.67 -9.79
CA ILE A 278 -2.07 0.12 -10.84
C ILE A 278 -1.52 0.46 -12.23
N GLN A 279 -0.98 1.66 -12.42
CA GLN A 279 -0.36 2.07 -13.67
C GLN A 279 0.82 1.20 -14.07
N ALA A 280 1.67 0.81 -13.10
CA ALA A 280 2.79 -0.08 -13.37
C ALA A 280 2.33 -1.51 -13.72
N ILE A 281 1.28 -2.02 -13.06
CA ILE A 281 0.67 -3.32 -13.39
C ILE A 281 0.11 -3.28 -14.83
N ASP A 282 -0.67 -2.24 -15.15
CA ASP A 282 -1.26 -2.06 -16.48
C ASP A 282 -0.17 -1.82 -17.55
N ALA A 283 0.94 -1.17 -17.19
CA ALA A 283 2.08 -0.98 -18.09
C ALA A 283 2.77 -2.31 -18.46
N VAL A 284 2.90 -3.23 -17.53
CA VAL A 284 3.48 -4.56 -17.80
C VAL A 284 2.61 -5.36 -18.75
N ILE A 285 1.30 -5.48 -18.48
CA ILE A 285 0.40 -6.27 -19.33
C ILE A 285 0.08 -5.63 -20.69
N ASN A 286 0.43 -4.35 -20.87
CA ASN A 286 0.30 -3.61 -22.13
C ASN A 286 1.65 -2.98 -22.52
N TYR A 287 2.77 -3.68 -22.27
CA TYR A 287 4.09 -3.12 -22.53
C TYR A 287 4.28 -2.69 -23.98
N GLU A 288 5.08 -1.64 -24.18
CA GLU A 288 5.42 -1.13 -25.52
C GLU A 288 6.38 -2.11 -26.21
N LYS A 289 6.03 -2.59 -27.40
CA LYS A 289 6.89 -3.45 -28.22
C LYS A 289 7.92 -2.61 -28.95
N HIS A 290 9.18 -2.83 -28.66
CA HIS A 290 10.33 -2.16 -29.24
C HIS A 290 11.59 -3.05 -29.16
N ASN A 291 12.71 -2.58 -29.69
CA ASN A 291 13.99 -3.31 -29.70
C ASN A 291 15.02 -2.69 -28.73
N TYR A 292 14.58 -2.08 -27.62
CA TYR A 292 15.49 -1.57 -26.61
C TYR A 292 15.77 -2.65 -25.56
N TYR A 293 17.02 -2.71 -25.12
CA TYR A 293 17.51 -3.61 -24.07
C TYR A 293 18.14 -2.85 -22.90
N PHE A 294 18.34 -1.53 -23.05
CA PHE A 294 19.01 -0.69 -22.06
C PHE A 294 18.31 0.66 -21.98
N PHE A 295 18.43 1.27 -20.81
CA PHE A 295 18.07 2.67 -20.59
C PHE A 295 19.02 3.33 -19.58
N ALA A 296 19.15 4.62 -19.62
CA ALA A 296 19.92 5.44 -18.69
C ALA A 296 19.21 6.76 -18.48
N ALA A 297 19.38 7.42 -17.33
CA ALA A 297 18.79 8.74 -17.08
C ALA A 297 19.13 9.73 -18.20
N ASP A 298 18.14 10.49 -18.63
CA ASP A 298 18.30 11.49 -19.69
C ASP A 298 18.74 12.85 -19.10
N PRO A 299 19.92 13.37 -19.44
CA PRO A 299 20.38 14.65 -18.91
C PRO A 299 19.59 15.85 -19.44
N THR A 300 18.89 15.71 -20.56
CA THR A 300 18.13 16.79 -21.19
C THR A 300 16.68 16.85 -20.70
N ASN A 301 16.18 15.73 -20.16
CA ASN A 301 14.83 15.62 -19.64
C ASN A 301 14.84 14.94 -18.25
N PRO A 302 15.05 15.70 -17.15
CA PRO A 302 15.15 15.15 -15.82
C PRO A 302 13.93 14.32 -15.42
N GLY A 303 14.14 13.13 -14.86
CA GLY A 303 13.09 12.17 -14.51
C GLY A 303 12.81 11.14 -15.60
N TYR A 304 13.27 11.37 -16.83
CA TYR A 304 13.10 10.48 -17.98
C TYR A 304 14.38 9.71 -18.33
N HIS A 305 14.27 8.77 -19.26
CA HIS A 305 15.36 7.90 -19.69
C HIS A 305 15.63 7.98 -21.20
N SER A 306 16.90 7.90 -21.55
CA SER A 306 17.37 7.64 -22.91
C SER A 306 17.47 6.12 -23.11
N PHE A 307 16.67 5.54 -24.00
CA PHE A 307 16.65 4.13 -24.32
C PHE A 307 17.69 3.77 -25.37
N ALA A 308 18.19 2.52 -25.33
CA ALA A 308 19.24 2.05 -26.25
C ALA A 308 19.03 0.58 -26.65
N ARG A 309 19.39 0.26 -27.91
CA ARG A 309 19.31 -1.09 -28.47
C ARG A 309 20.58 -1.91 -28.19
N SER A 310 21.71 -1.24 -28.04
CA SER A 310 23.02 -1.86 -27.87
C SER A 310 23.74 -1.32 -26.62
N LEU A 311 24.66 -2.14 -26.08
CA LEU A 311 25.52 -1.72 -24.99
C LEU A 311 26.40 -0.50 -25.37
N SER A 312 26.83 -0.40 -26.62
CA SER A 312 27.60 0.74 -27.12
C SER A 312 26.79 2.03 -27.03
N GLU A 313 25.54 2.01 -27.48
CA GLU A 313 24.61 3.14 -27.39
C GLU A 313 24.30 3.49 -25.93
N HIS A 314 24.03 2.52 -25.07
CA HIS A 314 23.82 2.71 -23.64
C HIS A 314 25.03 3.40 -22.97
N LYS A 315 26.26 2.92 -23.27
CA LYS A 315 27.49 3.56 -22.75
C LYS A 315 27.61 5.03 -23.18
N ARG A 316 27.19 5.37 -24.41
CA ARG A 316 27.17 6.78 -24.87
C ARG A 316 26.16 7.61 -24.07
N ASN A 317 24.95 7.08 -23.85
CA ASN A 317 23.91 7.76 -23.07
C ASN A 317 24.33 7.94 -21.60
N ALA A 318 24.87 6.91 -20.98
CA ALA A 318 25.39 6.96 -19.61
C ALA A 318 26.52 8.00 -19.48
N ARG A 319 27.43 8.09 -20.47
CA ARG A 319 28.51 9.12 -20.49
C ARG A 319 27.94 10.54 -20.57
N LYS A 320 26.90 10.76 -21.41
CA LYS A 320 26.24 12.07 -21.49
C LYS A 320 25.66 12.47 -20.12
N PHE A 321 25.00 11.55 -19.44
CA PHE A 321 24.44 11.79 -18.11
C PHE A 321 25.53 12.09 -17.08
N HIS A 322 26.64 11.32 -17.06
CA HIS A 322 27.77 11.58 -16.18
C HIS A 322 28.41 12.97 -16.41
N ASN A 323 28.58 13.35 -17.68
CA ASN A 323 29.10 14.69 -18.04
C ASN A 323 28.18 15.80 -17.55
N TYR A 324 26.87 15.61 -17.67
CA TYR A 324 25.87 16.54 -17.16
C TYR A 324 25.98 16.69 -15.62
N LEU A 325 26.06 15.60 -14.87
CA LEU A 325 26.24 15.64 -13.40
C LEU A 325 27.53 16.38 -13.02
N ASN A 326 28.63 16.11 -13.73
CA ASN A 326 29.92 16.78 -13.50
C ASN A 326 29.81 18.29 -13.76
N SER A 327 29.12 18.73 -14.83
CA SER A 327 28.90 20.15 -15.14
C SER A 327 28.05 20.88 -14.10
N LYS A 328 27.21 20.15 -13.37
CA LYS A 328 26.40 20.67 -12.26
C LYS A 328 27.11 20.61 -10.91
N GLY A 329 28.39 20.19 -10.86
CA GLY A 329 29.14 20.05 -9.63
C GLY A 329 28.67 18.91 -8.71
N ILE A 330 27.77 18.05 -9.19
CA ILE A 330 27.27 16.89 -8.48
C ILE A 330 28.34 15.79 -8.59
N LYS A 331 29.32 15.84 -7.69
CA LYS A 331 30.37 14.82 -7.61
C LYS A 331 29.81 13.53 -6.98
N LYS A 332 30.37 12.43 -7.42
CA LYS A 332 30.06 11.06 -6.95
C LYS A 332 30.28 10.91 -5.46
#